data_611a80aa101421f4f0494e7674be0426
#
_entry.id   611a80aa101421f4f0494e7674be0426
#
_cell.length_a   1.000
_cell.length_b   1.000
_cell.length_c   1.000
_cell.angle_alpha   90.00
_cell.angle_beta   90.00
_cell.angle_gamma   90.00
#
_symmetry.space_group_name_H-M   'P 1'
#
loop_
_entity.id
_entity.type
_entity.pdbx_description
1 polymer ?
#
loop_
_entity_poly.entity_id
_entity_poly.type
_entity_poly.pdbx_seq_one_letter_code
_entity_poly.pdbx_strand_id
1 'polypeptide(L)'
;MKKTKRIGIVYDPLNISTTMVVRGGSLTQTHCAETGEYIPDRSLTPLVIRPEVYVNDPNGIMANGKVALTGILWYEIPQDMVGQITDSSYLTGELSRYLITNQTDGYSVAQDGTLTVTKNIPYLEPKVLVFTASYPDTRSGKILRIQATSTLSTVSLAEAASLSLDKPASFVFNPITDAGVRTIKETFLL
;
A
#
# COMPACT_ATOMS: atom_id res chain seq x y z
N MET A 1 34.84 23.40 46.71
CA MET A 1 33.68 22.69 46.13
C MET A 1 33.92 22.54 44.64
N LYS A 2 34.22 21.35 44.12
CA LYS A 2 34.41 21.10 42.65
C LYS A 2 33.04 20.98 41.99
N LYS A 3 32.67 21.93 41.13
CA LYS A 3 31.47 21.85 40.32
C LYS A 3 31.79 20.98 39.07
N THR A 4 31.23 19.78 39.01
CA THR A 4 31.32 18.91 37.83
C THR A 4 30.27 19.36 36.84
N LYS A 5 30.68 19.92 35.70
CA LYS A 5 29.78 20.26 34.61
C LYS A 5 29.63 19.02 33.73
N ARG A 6 28.42 18.45 33.63
CA ARG A 6 28.13 17.37 32.66
C ARG A 6 27.95 18.00 31.29
N ILE A 7 28.74 17.60 30.34
CA ILE A 7 28.57 17.94 28.92
C ILE A 7 27.70 16.84 28.31
N GLY A 8 26.50 17.19 27.90
CA GLY A 8 25.64 16.29 27.12
C GLY A 8 26.01 16.39 25.64
N ILE A 9 26.17 15.24 24.98
CA ILE A 9 26.30 15.20 23.52
C ILE A 9 24.90 15.24 22.93
N VAL A 10 24.67 16.18 22.03
CA VAL A 10 23.42 16.27 21.26
C VAL A 10 23.72 15.78 19.85
N TYR A 11 22.97 14.80 19.39
CA TYR A 11 23.08 14.26 18.03
C TYR A 11 21.99 14.86 17.15
N ASP A 12 22.32 15.13 15.90
CA ASP A 12 21.33 15.46 14.89
C ASP A 12 20.39 14.25 14.67
N PRO A 13 19.09 14.48 14.41
CA PRO A 13 18.15 13.40 14.14
C PRO A 13 18.62 12.52 12.97
N LEU A 14 18.32 11.22 13.06
CA LEU A 14 18.50 10.30 11.92
C LEU A 14 17.51 10.66 10.81
N ASN A 15 17.98 10.68 9.58
CA ASN A 15 17.11 10.74 8.42
C ASN A 15 16.63 9.33 8.07
N ILE A 16 15.34 9.07 8.22
CA ILE A 16 14.74 7.76 7.98
C ILE A 16 13.84 7.85 6.74
N SER A 17 14.05 6.96 5.79
CA SER A 17 13.23 6.80 4.60
C SER A 17 12.64 5.40 4.57
N THR A 18 11.33 5.30 4.37
CA THR A 18 10.60 4.03 4.29
C THR A 18 9.96 3.89 2.93
N THR A 19 10.21 2.77 2.26
CA THR A 19 9.63 2.43 0.95
C THR A 19 8.87 1.12 1.06
N MET A 20 7.66 1.07 0.50
CA MET A 20 6.86 -0.14 0.34
C MET A 20 7.10 -0.70 -1.06
N VAL A 21 7.88 -1.76 -1.17
CA VAL A 21 8.15 -2.44 -2.44
C VAL A 21 7.03 -3.44 -2.71
N VAL A 22 6.27 -3.19 -3.77
CA VAL A 22 5.17 -4.05 -4.20
C VAL A 22 5.68 -5.05 -5.24
N ARG A 23 5.36 -6.32 -5.05
CA ARG A 23 5.72 -7.43 -5.96
C ARG A 23 4.54 -8.37 -6.13
N GLY A 24 4.49 -9.05 -7.27
CA GLY A 24 3.51 -10.12 -7.54
C GLY A 24 2.07 -9.65 -7.76
N GLY A 25 1.79 -8.32 -7.81
CA GLY A 25 0.43 -7.82 -7.97
C GLY A 25 0.36 -6.30 -7.93
N SER A 26 -0.86 -5.78 -7.85
CA SER A 26 -1.15 -4.34 -7.73
C SER A 26 -1.86 -4.04 -6.40
N LEU A 27 -1.63 -2.84 -5.87
CA LEU A 27 -2.41 -2.32 -4.73
C LEU A 27 -3.87 -2.10 -5.11
N THR A 28 -4.14 -1.82 -6.39
CA THR A 28 -5.49 -1.65 -6.93
C THR A 28 -5.87 -2.87 -7.78
N GLN A 29 -7.08 -3.37 -7.58
CA GLN A 29 -7.71 -4.41 -8.39
C GLN A 29 -8.84 -3.80 -9.24
N THR A 30 -9.20 -4.48 -10.31
CA THR A 30 -10.43 -4.21 -11.07
C THR A 30 -11.44 -5.32 -10.76
N HIS A 31 -12.69 -4.97 -10.54
CA HIS A 31 -13.79 -5.91 -10.33
C HIS A 31 -14.79 -5.80 -11.47
N CYS A 32 -15.09 -6.93 -12.10
CA CYS A 32 -16.13 -7.04 -13.09
C CYS A 32 -17.46 -7.39 -12.39
N ALA A 33 -18.40 -6.47 -12.37
CA ALA A 33 -19.67 -6.68 -11.68
C ALA A 33 -20.53 -7.77 -12.33
N GLU A 34 -20.37 -8.02 -13.63
CA GLU A 34 -21.13 -9.03 -14.37
C GLU A 34 -20.65 -10.46 -14.10
N THR A 35 -19.33 -10.66 -14.05
CA THR A 35 -18.74 -11.99 -13.85
C THR A 35 -18.35 -12.25 -12.40
N GLY A 36 -18.26 -11.21 -11.58
CA GLY A 36 -17.74 -11.27 -10.20
C GLY A 36 -16.22 -11.44 -10.13
N GLU A 37 -15.51 -11.32 -11.26
CA GLU A 37 -14.07 -11.54 -11.34
C GLU A 37 -13.27 -10.34 -10.84
N TYR A 38 -12.10 -10.63 -10.27
CA TYR A 38 -11.11 -9.64 -9.86
C TYR A 38 -9.86 -9.75 -10.74
N ILE A 39 -9.30 -8.60 -11.13
CA ILE A 39 -8.08 -8.53 -11.94
C ILE A 39 -7.08 -7.57 -11.28
N PRO A 40 -5.90 -8.04 -10.84
CA PRO A 40 -5.54 -9.45 -10.69
C PRO A 40 -6.32 -10.12 -9.55
N ASP A 41 -6.66 -11.38 -9.70
CA ASP A 41 -7.22 -12.19 -8.62
C ASP A 41 -6.10 -12.54 -7.63
N ARG A 42 -6.16 -12.00 -6.42
CA ARG A 42 -5.14 -12.21 -5.39
C ARG A 42 -5.15 -13.62 -4.81
N SER A 43 -6.22 -14.38 -4.97
CA SER A 43 -6.24 -15.78 -4.58
C SER A 43 -5.33 -16.64 -5.46
N LEU A 44 -5.15 -16.23 -6.73
CA LEU A 44 -4.30 -16.89 -7.72
C LEU A 44 -2.93 -16.21 -7.84
N THR A 45 -2.91 -14.89 -7.74
CA THR A 45 -1.68 -14.08 -7.84
C THR A 45 -1.57 -13.17 -6.62
N PRO A 46 -1.01 -13.69 -5.51
CA PRO A 46 -0.91 -12.93 -4.27
C PRO A 46 -0.14 -11.62 -4.42
N LEU A 47 -0.64 -10.59 -3.78
CA LEU A 47 0.08 -9.32 -3.64
C LEU A 47 1.12 -9.45 -2.53
N VAL A 48 2.36 -9.11 -2.83
CA VAL A 48 3.46 -9.12 -1.86
C VAL A 48 3.95 -7.70 -1.63
N ILE A 49 3.95 -7.25 -0.38
CA ILE A 49 4.42 -5.93 0.03
C ILE A 49 5.60 -6.11 0.98
N ARG A 50 6.76 -5.60 0.58
CA ARG A 50 7.97 -5.65 1.39
C ARG A 50 8.36 -4.25 1.84
N PRO A 51 8.39 -3.96 3.15
CA PRO A 51 8.91 -2.70 3.66
C PRO A 51 10.43 -2.68 3.56
N GLU A 52 10.97 -1.58 3.09
CA GLU A 52 12.41 -1.31 3.10
C GLU A 52 12.66 0.01 3.78
N VAL A 53 13.52 0.00 4.79
CA VAL A 53 13.86 1.18 5.57
C VAL A 53 15.34 1.48 5.43
N TYR A 54 15.62 2.72 5.10
CA TYR A 54 16.97 3.25 4.96
C TYR A 54 17.19 4.32 6.01
N VAL A 55 18.34 4.28 6.64
CA VAL A 55 18.77 5.24 7.64
C VAL A 55 20.01 5.96 7.13
N ASN A 56 20.03 7.28 7.31
CA ASN A 56 21.21 8.11 7.08
C ASN A 56 21.50 8.90 8.35
N ASP A 57 22.71 8.70 8.88
CA ASP A 57 23.21 9.42 10.06
C ASP A 57 24.01 10.65 9.63
N PRO A 58 23.50 11.88 9.85
CA PRO A 58 24.23 13.08 9.49
C PRO A 58 25.54 13.26 10.31
N ASN A 59 25.64 12.62 11.46
CA ASN A 59 26.85 12.68 12.29
C ASN A 59 27.91 11.62 11.91
N GLY A 60 27.60 10.68 11.00
CA GLY A 60 28.51 9.67 10.51
C GLY A 60 28.96 8.63 11.54
N ILE A 61 28.22 8.45 12.64
CA ILE A 61 28.55 7.51 13.72
C ILE A 61 27.99 6.12 13.41
N MET A 62 26.77 6.07 12.82
CA MET A 62 26.13 4.84 12.40
C MET A 62 26.31 4.62 10.90
N ALA A 63 26.31 3.35 10.50
CA ALA A 63 26.36 3.01 9.08
C ALA A 63 25.08 3.46 8.36
N ASN A 64 25.25 4.13 7.22
CA ASN A 64 24.15 4.52 6.35
C ASN A 64 23.70 3.35 5.48
N GLY A 65 22.42 3.28 5.16
CA GLY A 65 21.87 2.30 4.23
C GLY A 65 20.61 1.60 4.75
N LYS A 66 20.29 0.45 4.13
CA LYS A 66 19.16 -0.39 4.52
C LYS A 66 19.43 -1.04 5.88
N VAL A 67 18.43 -0.97 6.76
CA VAL A 67 18.56 -1.46 8.13
C VAL A 67 17.64 -2.63 8.43
N ALA A 68 18.06 -3.46 9.36
CA ALA A 68 17.21 -4.47 9.97
C ALA A 68 16.30 -3.83 11.02
N LEU A 69 15.04 -4.25 11.03
CA LEU A 69 14.01 -3.74 11.92
C LEU A 69 13.63 -4.77 12.98
N THR A 70 13.11 -4.27 14.09
CA THR A 70 12.55 -5.09 15.17
C THR A 70 11.10 -4.68 15.45
N GLY A 71 10.33 -5.56 16.11
CA GLY A 71 8.95 -5.25 16.47
C GLY A 71 8.08 -4.90 15.26
N ILE A 72 8.25 -5.65 14.18
CA ILE A 72 7.49 -5.45 12.93
C ILE A 72 6.05 -5.91 13.16
N LEU A 73 5.10 -5.00 12.88
CA LEU A 73 3.67 -5.27 12.96
C LEU A 73 2.96 -4.66 11.75
N TRP A 74 1.89 -5.32 11.33
CA TRP A 74 0.99 -4.85 10.31
C TRP A 74 -0.43 -4.76 10.85
N TYR A 75 -1.17 -3.75 10.37
CA TYR A 75 -2.56 -3.53 10.75
C TYR A 75 -3.39 -3.31 9.49
N GLU A 76 -4.61 -3.87 9.48
CA GLU A 76 -5.65 -3.51 8.50
C GLU A 76 -6.63 -2.54 9.18
N ILE A 77 -6.56 -1.26 8.82
CA ILE A 77 -7.30 -0.20 9.50
C ILE A 77 -8.39 0.33 8.58
N PRO A 78 -9.61 0.55 9.08
CA PRO A 78 -10.66 1.23 8.32
C PRO A 78 -10.21 2.61 7.86
N GLN A 79 -10.61 3.00 6.65
CA GLN A 79 -10.18 4.26 6.01
C GLN A 79 -10.53 5.50 6.85
N ASP A 80 -11.70 5.49 7.49
CA ASP A 80 -12.20 6.56 8.33
C ASP A 80 -11.42 6.76 9.63
N MET A 81 -10.69 5.73 10.07
CA MET A 81 -9.88 5.77 11.29
C MET A 81 -8.46 6.25 11.07
N VAL A 82 -7.97 6.26 9.84
CA VAL A 82 -6.54 6.54 9.55
C VAL A 82 -6.08 7.88 10.12
N GLY A 83 -6.91 8.92 10.00
CA GLY A 83 -6.62 10.26 10.52
C GLY A 83 -6.69 10.39 12.05
N GLN A 84 -7.20 9.37 12.74
CA GLN A 84 -7.36 9.38 14.21
C GLN A 84 -6.24 8.61 14.92
N ILE A 85 -5.42 7.88 14.17
CA ILE A 85 -4.35 7.06 14.73
C ILE A 85 -3.16 7.94 15.09
N THR A 86 -2.78 7.88 16.35
CA THR A 86 -1.60 8.56 16.90
C THR A 86 -0.56 7.53 17.36
N ASP A 87 0.65 7.98 17.63
CA ASP A 87 1.68 7.10 18.21
C ASP A 87 1.25 6.43 19.52
N SER A 88 0.41 7.11 20.33
CA SER A 88 -0.14 6.56 21.56
C SER A 88 -1.10 5.40 21.30
N SER A 89 -1.86 5.41 20.21
CA SER A 89 -2.80 4.33 19.86
C SER A 89 -2.13 2.96 19.72
N TYR A 90 -0.87 2.92 19.24
CA TYR A 90 -0.08 1.68 19.17
C TYR A 90 0.38 1.19 20.54
N LEU A 91 0.56 2.10 21.51
CA LEU A 91 1.04 1.78 22.85
C LEU A 91 -0.10 1.31 23.77
N THR A 92 -1.32 1.81 23.54
CA THR A 92 -2.49 1.51 24.39
C THR A 92 -3.17 0.20 24.04
N GLY A 93 -2.78 -0.45 22.93
CA GLY A 93 -3.40 -1.68 22.44
C GLY A 93 -4.77 -1.50 21.80
N GLU A 94 -5.23 -0.26 21.59
CA GLU A 94 -6.50 0.05 20.91
C GLU A 94 -6.55 -0.53 19.50
N LEU A 95 -5.40 -0.64 18.84
CA LEU A 95 -5.27 -1.18 17.49
C LEU A 95 -5.12 -2.70 17.45
N SER A 96 -5.09 -3.38 18.60
CA SER A 96 -4.86 -4.85 18.65
C SER A 96 -5.89 -5.64 17.83
N ARG A 97 -7.14 -5.16 17.75
CA ARG A 97 -8.21 -5.78 16.95
C ARG A 97 -7.98 -5.70 15.43
N TYR A 98 -7.13 -4.80 14.99
CA TYR A 98 -6.76 -4.61 13.58
C TYR A 98 -5.42 -5.24 13.22
N LEU A 99 -4.76 -5.86 14.19
CA LEU A 99 -3.47 -6.50 13.99
C LEU A 99 -3.57 -7.66 13.02
N ILE A 100 -2.76 -7.62 11.97
CA ILE A 100 -2.62 -8.72 11.02
C ILE A 100 -1.64 -9.75 11.61
N THR A 101 -2.10 -10.97 11.71
CA THR A 101 -1.31 -12.14 12.11
C THR A 101 -1.39 -13.20 11.03
N ASN A 102 -0.60 -14.27 11.14
CA ASN A 102 -0.72 -15.43 10.23
C ASN A 102 -2.03 -16.22 10.40
N GLN A 103 -2.88 -15.83 11.36
CA GLN A 103 -4.23 -16.36 11.55
C GLN A 103 -5.31 -15.43 10.97
N THR A 104 -4.93 -14.23 10.52
CA THR A 104 -5.85 -13.28 9.88
C THR A 104 -6.12 -13.75 8.45
N ASP A 105 -7.39 -13.99 8.14
CA ASP A 105 -7.79 -14.51 6.83
C ASP A 105 -7.30 -13.63 5.68
N GLY A 106 -6.72 -14.27 4.67
CA GLY A 106 -6.20 -13.63 3.47
C GLY A 106 -4.89 -12.88 3.66
N TYR A 107 -4.19 -13.06 4.79
CA TYR A 107 -2.89 -12.45 5.06
C TYR A 107 -1.87 -13.45 5.61
N SER A 108 -0.60 -13.18 5.30
CA SER A 108 0.52 -13.80 6.01
C SER A 108 1.68 -12.82 6.14
N VAL A 109 2.38 -12.87 7.27
CA VAL A 109 3.51 -11.99 7.58
C VAL A 109 4.76 -12.85 7.78
N ALA A 110 5.79 -12.61 6.97
CA ALA A 110 7.08 -13.26 7.10
C ALA A 110 7.94 -12.57 8.19
N GLN A 111 8.99 -13.26 8.66
CA GLN A 111 9.90 -12.73 9.69
C GLN A 111 10.62 -11.44 9.27
N ASP A 112 10.88 -11.25 7.98
CA ASP A 112 11.49 -10.03 7.44
C ASP A 112 10.49 -8.87 7.28
N GLY A 113 9.24 -9.04 7.72
CA GLY A 113 8.18 -8.07 7.62
C GLY A 113 7.45 -8.05 6.28
N THR A 114 7.77 -8.96 5.36
CA THR A 114 7.05 -9.07 4.10
C THR A 114 5.61 -9.51 4.37
N LEU A 115 4.65 -8.71 3.89
CA LEU A 115 3.22 -9.02 3.94
C LEU A 115 2.78 -9.62 2.61
N THR A 116 2.11 -10.77 2.67
CA THR A 116 1.43 -11.38 1.52
C THR A 116 -0.07 -11.27 1.70
N VAL A 117 -0.77 -10.79 0.67
CA VAL A 117 -2.22 -10.62 0.64
C VAL A 117 -2.80 -11.56 -0.41
N THR A 118 -3.62 -12.51 0.02
CA THR A 118 -4.25 -13.53 -0.83
C THR A 118 -5.75 -13.31 -1.02
N LYS A 119 -6.34 -12.34 -0.31
CA LYS A 119 -7.76 -12.01 -0.43
C LYS A 119 -8.00 -10.87 -1.41
N ASN A 120 -9.09 -10.95 -2.15
CA ASN A 120 -9.59 -9.84 -2.94
C ASN A 120 -10.25 -8.80 -2.03
N ILE A 121 -10.13 -7.52 -2.39
CA ILE A 121 -10.74 -6.43 -1.64
C ILE A 121 -12.10 -6.11 -2.28
N PRO A 122 -13.20 -6.12 -1.52
CA PRO A 122 -14.51 -5.80 -2.06
C PRO A 122 -14.54 -4.40 -2.70
N TYR A 123 -15.32 -4.27 -3.76
CA TYR A 123 -15.55 -2.97 -4.39
C TYR A 123 -16.17 -1.98 -3.38
N LEU A 124 -15.72 -0.74 -3.38
CA LEU A 124 -16.11 0.33 -2.43
C LEU A 124 -15.68 0.13 -0.96
N GLU A 125 -14.88 -0.89 -0.67
CA GLU A 125 -14.37 -1.12 0.68
C GLU A 125 -12.84 -1.07 0.74
N PRO A 126 -12.21 0.09 0.47
CA PRO A 126 -10.77 0.18 0.53
C PRO A 126 -10.25 -0.16 1.93
N LYS A 127 -9.11 -0.85 1.99
CA LYS A 127 -8.44 -1.22 3.23
C LYS A 127 -7.10 -0.50 3.32
N VAL A 128 -6.84 0.09 4.48
CA VAL A 128 -5.55 0.73 4.71
C VAL A 128 -4.67 -0.21 5.52
N LEU A 129 -3.55 -0.56 4.94
CA LEU A 129 -2.50 -1.31 5.60
C LEU A 129 -1.54 -0.34 6.26
N VAL A 130 -1.30 -0.52 7.55
CA VAL A 130 -0.32 0.24 8.30
C VAL A 130 0.80 -0.68 8.75
N PHE A 131 1.99 -0.38 8.30
CA PHE A 131 3.22 -1.01 8.76
C PHE A 131 3.81 -0.21 9.90
N THR A 132 4.23 -0.90 10.96
CA THR A 132 5.02 -0.31 12.03
C THR A 132 6.23 -1.18 12.36
N ALA A 133 7.32 -0.53 12.75
CA ALA A 133 8.52 -1.20 13.20
C ALA A 133 9.30 -0.31 14.17
N SER A 134 10.29 -0.90 14.81
CA SER A 134 11.21 -0.21 15.71
C SER A 134 12.63 -0.30 15.20
N TYR A 135 13.37 0.80 15.34
CA TYR A 135 14.80 0.87 15.04
C TYR A 135 15.55 1.50 16.22
N PRO A 136 16.58 0.84 16.77
CA PRO A 136 17.37 1.38 17.88
C PRO A 136 18.38 2.41 17.37
N ASP A 137 18.26 3.66 17.82
CA ASP A 137 19.33 4.65 17.65
C ASP A 137 20.39 4.43 18.74
N THR A 138 21.45 3.73 18.40
CA THR A 138 22.53 3.40 19.35
C THR A 138 23.34 4.61 19.82
N ARG A 139 23.26 5.75 19.10
CA ARG A 139 23.93 7.00 19.49
C ARG A 139 23.25 7.65 20.70
N SER A 140 21.92 7.70 20.66
CA SER A 140 21.11 8.33 21.70
C SER A 140 20.53 7.34 22.71
N GLY A 141 20.59 6.03 22.43
CA GLY A 141 19.96 4.97 23.22
C GLY A 141 18.43 4.97 23.10
N LYS A 142 17.85 5.71 22.15
CA LYS A 142 16.40 5.77 21.93
C LYS A 142 15.95 4.73 20.90
N ILE A 143 14.73 4.25 21.06
CA ILE A 143 14.05 3.44 20.06
C ILE A 143 13.19 4.37 19.21
N LEU A 144 13.46 4.39 17.92
CA LEU A 144 12.70 5.16 16.94
C LEU A 144 11.58 4.27 16.39
N ARG A 145 10.38 4.81 16.32
CA ARG A 145 9.25 4.15 15.67
C ARG A 145 9.20 4.54 14.20
N ILE A 146 9.01 3.56 13.36
CA ILE A 146 8.87 3.70 11.92
C ILE A 146 7.46 3.29 11.56
N GLN A 147 6.82 4.08 10.70
CA GLN A 147 5.47 3.83 10.22
C GLN A 147 5.40 4.14 8.74
N ALA A 148 4.64 3.31 8.02
CA ALA A 148 4.26 3.58 6.63
C ALA A 148 2.88 2.99 6.34
N THR A 149 2.20 3.53 5.34
CA THR A 149 0.85 3.13 4.96
C THR A 149 0.77 2.77 3.50
N SER A 150 -0.13 1.84 3.16
CA SER A 150 -0.50 1.50 1.79
C SER A 150 -2.00 1.24 1.74
N THR A 151 -2.67 1.70 0.69
CA THR A 151 -4.11 1.48 0.53
C THR A 151 -4.35 0.40 -0.51
N LEU A 152 -5.14 -0.60 -0.14
CA LEU A 152 -5.69 -1.61 -1.05
C LEU A 152 -7.06 -1.13 -1.51
N SER A 153 -7.30 -1.12 -2.82
CA SER A 153 -8.57 -0.68 -3.38
C SER A 153 -9.00 -1.57 -4.54
N THR A 154 -10.27 -1.45 -4.88
CA THR A 154 -10.86 -2.11 -6.04
C THR A 154 -11.69 -1.08 -6.80
N VAL A 155 -11.49 -1.00 -8.11
CA VAL A 155 -12.26 -0.16 -9.02
C VAL A 155 -13.18 -1.03 -9.86
N SER A 156 -14.32 -0.48 -10.29
CA SER A 156 -15.22 -1.17 -11.21
C SER A 156 -14.62 -1.22 -12.62
N LEU A 157 -14.81 -2.32 -13.32
CA LEU A 157 -14.45 -2.43 -14.73
C LEU A 157 -15.22 -1.42 -15.59
N ALA A 158 -16.45 -1.10 -15.21
CA ALA A 158 -17.26 -0.09 -15.90
C ALA A 158 -16.65 1.32 -15.78
N GLU A 159 -15.95 1.62 -14.68
CA GLU A 159 -15.22 2.88 -14.50
C GLU A 159 -13.88 2.90 -15.26
N ALA A 160 -13.31 1.73 -15.50
CA ALA A 160 -12.06 1.58 -16.25
C ALA A 160 -12.26 1.30 -17.74
N ALA A 161 -13.51 1.07 -18.20
CA ALA A 161 -13.81 0.75 -19.58
C ALA A 161 -13.50 1.95 -20.48
N SER A 162 -12.53 1.79 -21.35
CA SER A 162 -12.38 2.66 -22.51
C SER A 162 -13.31 2.16 -23.62
N LEU A 163 -14.08 3.07 -24.20
CA LEU A 163 -14.88 2.78 -25.37
C LEU A 163 -13.95 2.37 -26.52
N SER A 164 -13.93 1.11 -26.87
CA SER A 164 -13.24 0.62 -28.08
C SER A 164 -14.25 0.56 -29.21
N LEU A 165 -14.10 1.44 -30.20
CA LEU A 165 -14.86 1.34 -31.43
C LEU A 165 -14.24 0.24 -32.31
N ASP A 166 -15.01 -0.77 -32.59
CA ASP A 166 -14.63 -1.91 -33.45
C ASP A 166 -14.47 -1.50 -34.92
N LYS A 167 -14.73 -0.23 -35.24
CA LYS A 167 -14.69 0.35 -36.57
C LYS A 167 -13.95 1.69 -36.58
N PRO A 168 -13.33 2.06 -37.69
CA PRO A 168 -12.59 3.31 -37.80
C PRO A 168 -13.47 4.51 -37.45
N ALA A 169 -12.92 5.43 -36.65
CA ALA A 169 -13.60 6.62 -36.16
C ALA A 169 -14.01 7.62 -37.27
N SER A 170 -13.68 7.36 -38.54
CA SER A 170 -14.07 8.17 -39.68
C SER A 170 -14.71 7.30 -40.74
N PHE A 171 -15.88 7.73 -41.21
CA PHE A 171 -16.54 7.16 -42.35
C PHE A 171 -16.39 8.10 -43.54
N VAL A 172 -15.93 7.57 -44.64
CA VAL A 172 -16.01 8.29 -45.92
C VAL A 172 -17.40 8.02 -46.51
N PHE A 173 -18.25 9.02 -46.48
CA PHE A 173 -19.58 8.94 -47.10
C PHE A 173 -19.47 9.32 -48.57
N ASN A 174 -19.85 8.40 -49.46
CA ASN A 174 -19.98 8.69 -50.86
C ASN A 174 -21.48 8.86 -51.20
N PRO A 175 -21.95 10.09 -51.46
CA PRO A 175 -23.37 10.35 -51.69
C PRO A 175 -23.93 9.72 -52.95
N ILE A 176 -23.07 9.24 -53.87
CA ILE A 176 -23.49 8.61 -55.11
C ILE A 176 -23.68 7.09 -54.93
N THR A 177 -22.83 6.44 -54.12
CA THR A 177 -22.86 4.97 -53.94
C THR A 177 -23.50 4.55 -52.63
N ASP A 178 -23.57 5.40 -51.65
CA ASP A 178 -24.09 5.14 -50.32
C ASP A 178 -25.51 5.66 -50.08
N ALA A 179 -26.37 5.49 -51.12
CA ALA A 179 -27.79 5.90 -51.08
C ALA A 179 -28.57 4.92 -50.16
N GLY A 180 -28.44 5.08 -48.87
CA GLY A 180 -29.20 4.34 -47.87
C GLY A 180 -28.82 4.70 -46.45
N VAL A 181 -29.76 4.56 -45.52
CA VAL A 181 -29.53 4.75 -44.08
C VAL A 181 -28.68 3.60 -43.60
N ARG A 182 -27.43 3.87 -43.25
CA ARG A 182 -26.59 2.88 -42.53
C ARG A 182 -26.88 2.97 -41.05
N THR A 183 -27.43 1.94 -40.48
CA THR A 183 -27.59 1.82 -39.05
C THR A 183 -26.29 1.26 -38.46
N ILE A 184 -25.61 2.04 -37.65
CA ILE A 184 -24.51 1.56 -36.82
C ILE A 184 -25.13 0.96 -35.57
N LYS A 185 -25.00 -0.33 -35.39
CA LYS A 185 -25.32 -0.98 -34.10
C LYS A 185 -24.07 -0.92 -33.25
N GLU A 186 -24.09 -0.10 -32.23
CA GLU A 186 -23.12 -0.11 -31.17
C GLU A 186 -23.59 -1.13 -30.13
N THR A 187 -22.77 -2.12 -29.85
CA THR A 187 -22.99 -3.03 -28.74
C THR A 187 -22.12 -2.54 -27.60
N PHE A 188 -22.73 -1.95 -26.60
CA PHE A 188 -22.04 -1.64 -25.34
C PHE A 188 -21.99 -2.95 -24.55
N LEU A 189 -20.79 -3.43 -24.28
CA LEU A 189 -20.54 -4.42 -23.22
C LEU A 189 -20.40 -3.63 -21.94
N LEU A 190 -21.44 -3.66 -21.11
CA LEU A 190 -21.43 -3.10 -19.76
C LEU A 190 -20.76 -4.05 -18.79
#